data_bd1928833c51cdf61434b09cdf2a91f0
#
_entry.id   bd1928833c51cdf61434b09cdf2a91f0
#
_cell.length_a   1.000
_cell.length_b   1.000
_cell.length_c   1.000
_cell.angle_alpha   90.00
_cell.angle_beta   90.00
_cell.angle_gamma   90.00
#
_symmetry.space_group_name_H-M   'P 1'
#
loop_
_entity.id
_entity.type
_entity.pdbx_description
1 polymer ?
#
loop_
_entity_poly.entity_id
_entity_poly.type
_entity_poly.pdbx_seq_one_letter_code
_entity_poly.pdbx_strand_id
1 'polypeptide(L)'
;MNAPAAAPIIRPRDRDAVVQSLRAGVVPRSGQHLIQVGRTREIETLIGDIDRIADGGSTFRLVIGEYGAGKTFFLNLVRAVALEKKLVVASADLNPDRRLHASGGQARSLYAELMRNIATRTKPDGGALGGIVEKFIATAKAQAKAADVSTETV
;
A
#
# COMPACT_ATOMS: atom_id res chain seq x y z
N MET A 1 19.09 2.55 34.11
CA MET A 1 19.91 2.11 32.96
C MET A 1 19.08 1.07 32.21
N ASN A 2 18.42 1.47 31.11
CA ASN A 2 17.70 0.52 30.27
C ASN A 2 18.71 -0.22 29.40
N ALA A 3 18.70 -1.54 29.45
CA ALA A 3 19.47 -2.38 28.53
C ALA A 3 19.07 -2.05 27.08
N PRO A 4 20.02 -1.98 26.14
CA PRO A 4 19.69 -1.77 24.74
C PRO A 4 18.80 -2.92 24.25
N ALA A 5 17.66 -2.59 23.64
CA ALA A 5 16.78 -3.58 23.04
C ALA A 5 17.60 -4.42 22.07
N ALA A 6 17.51 -5.76 22.18
CA ALA A 6 18.22 -6.68 21.31
C ALA A 6 17.88 -6.33 19.84
N ALA A 7 18.93 -6.17 19.03
CA ALA A 7 18.76 -5.87 17.61
C ALA A 7 17.87 -6.95 16.95
N PRO A 8 16.89 -6.59 16.14
CA PRO A 8 16.00 -7.55 15.49
C PRO A 8 16.83 -8.52 14.64
N ILE A 9 16.59 -9.82 14.80
CA ILE A 9 17.25 -10.86 14.01
C ILE A 9 16.77 -10.73 12.56
N ILE A 10 17.61 -10.17 11.69
CA ILE A 10 17.32 -9.99 10.27
C ILE A 10 17.56 -11.32 9.56
N ARG A 11 16.55 -11.84 8.85
CA ARG A 11 16.72 -13.05 8.04
C ARG A 11 17.74 -12.79 6.91
N PRO A 12 18.71 -13.71 6.67
CA PRO A 12 19.75 -13.53 5.65
C PRO A 12 19.17 -13.15 4.28
N ARG A 13 18.06 -13.76 3.86
CA ARG A 13 17.37 -13.47 2.60
C ARG A 13 16.89 -12.00 2.49
N ASP A 14 16.35 -11.45 3.56
CA ASP A 14 15.83 -10.08 3.57
C ASP A 14 17.00 -9.08 3.49
N ARG A 15 18.08 -9.36 4.22
CA ARG A 15 19.32 -8.58 4.16
C ARG A 15 19.90 -8.56 2.75
N ASP A 16 20.04 -9.72 2.13
CA ASP A 16 20.65 -9.86 0.82
C ASP A 16 19.79 -9.18 -0.27
N ALA A 17 18.46 -9.28 -0.19
CA ALA A 17 17.55 -8.57 -1.07
C ALA A 17 17.69 -7.05 -0.98
N VAL A 18 17.80 -6.52 0.25
CA VAL A 18 18.04 -5.08 0.48
C VAL A 18 19.37 -4.65 -0.10
N VAL A 19 20.46 -5.37 0.19
CA VAL A 19 21.81 -5.05 -0.29
C VAL A 19 21.87 -5.07 -1.82
N GLN A 20 21.27 -6.07 -2.48
CA GLN A 20 21.25 -6.15 -3.94
C GLN A 20 20.45 -5.01 -4.57
N SER A 21 19.29 -4.65 -4.00
CA SER A 21 18.49 -3.52 -4.48
C SER A 21 19.28 -2.22 -4.40
N LEU A 22 19.95 -1.97 -3.26
CA LEU A 22 20.78 -0.77 -3.07
C LEU A 22 21.96 -0.73 -4.04
N ARG A 23 22.63 -1.86 -4.29
CA ARG A 23 23.71 -1.95 -5.29
C ARG A 23 23.22 -1.65 -6.71
N ALA A 24 21.98 -2.03 -7.02
CA ALA A 24 21.34 -1.73 -8.30
C ALA A 24 20.78 -0.29 -8.39
N GLY A 25 20.91 0.52 -7.35
CA GLY A 25 20.38 1.89 -7.30
C GLY A 25 18.85 1.96 -7.26
N VAL A 26 18.18 0.88 -6.85
CA VAL A 26 16.72 0.84 -6.76
C VAL A 26 16.24 0.73 -5.32
N VAL A 27 15.03 1.22 -5.08
CA VAL A 27 14.40 1.11 -3.75
C VAL A 27 14.01 -0.34 -3.48
N PRO A 28 14.44 -0.95 -2.36
CA PRO A 28 14.05 -2.30 -1.99
C PRO A 28 12.53 -2.43 -1.88
N ARG A 29 11.95 -3.50 -2.40
CA ARG A 29 10.50 -3.78 -2.26
C ARG A 29 10.14 -4.34 -0.88
N SER A 30 11.10 -4.99 -0.21
CA SER A 30 10.95 -5.55 1.14
C SER A 30 12.12 -5.12 2.01
N GLY A 31 11.96 -5.19 3.34
CA GLY A 31 13.02 -4.85 4.29
C GLY A 31 13.34 -3.36 4.39
N GLN A 32 12.49 -2.48 3.88
CA GLN A 32 12.69 -1.02 3.95
C GLN A 32 12.87 -0.51 5.38
N HIS A 33 12.15 -1.11 6.34
CA HIS A 33 12.27 -0.78 7.76
C HIS A 33 13.68 -1.05 8.33
N LEU A 34 14.49 -1.90 7.68
CA LEU A 34 15.86 -2.23 8.10
C LEU A 34 16.86 -1.13 7.74
N ILE A 35 16.54 -0.31 6.74
CA ILE A 35 17.43 0.75 6.23
C ILE A 35 16.88 2.15 6.47
N GLN A 36 15.72 2.23 7.10
CA GLN A 36 15.11 3.49 7.43
C GLN A 36 15.87 4.17 8.57
N VAL A 37 16.40 5.35 8.29
CA VAL A 37 17.10 6.20 9.26
C VAL A 37 16.44 7.57 9.29
N GLY A 38 16.14 8.03 10.48
CA GLY A 38 15.48 9.34 10.66
C GLY A 38 13.97 9.33 10.33
N ARG A 39 13.39 10.52 10.22
CA ARG A 39 11.96 10.75 9.90
C ARG A 39 10.96 10.02 10.82
N THR A 40 11.35 9.79 12.07
CA THR A 40 10.52 9.07 13.05
C THR A 40 9.17 9.77 13.23
N ARG A 41 9.18 11.11 13.33
CA ARG A 41 7.94 11.89 13.51
C ARG A 41 7.00 11.82 12.31
N GLU A 42 7.55 11.86 11.09
CA GLU A 42 6.76 11.74 9.86
C GLU A 42 6.13 10.35 9.77
N ILE A 43 6.87 9.31 10.14
CA ILE A 43 6.37 7.93 10.15
C ILE A 43 5.30 7.73 11.21
N GLU A 44 5.51 8.21 12.43
CA GLU A 44 4.51 8.18 13.51
C GLU A 44 3.21 8.88 13.08
N THR A 45 3.34 10.04 12.44
CA THR A 45 2.18 10.77 11.90
C THR A 45 1.42 9.96 10.85
N LEU A 46 2.14 9.29 9.94
CA LEU A 46 1.52 8.44 8.92
C LEU A 46 0.89 7.17 9.49
N ILE A 47 1.49 6.58 10.51
CA ILE A 47 0.89 5.45 11.22
C ILE A 47 -0.44 5.90 11.85
N GLY A 48 -0.48 7.07 12.47
CA GLY A 48 -1.71 7.65 13.00
C GLY A 48 -2.77 7.92 11.92
N ASP A 49 -2.36 8.37 10.72
CA ASP A 49 -3.26 8.52 9.58
C ASP A 49 -3.84 7.17 9.11
N ILE A 50 -2.98 6.14 9.04
CA ILE A 50 -3.40 4.78 8.66
C ILE A 50 -4.37 4.19 9.70
N ASP A 51 -4.13 4.42 10.99
CA ASP A 51 -5.02 3.98 12.05
C ASP A 51 -6.39 4.67 11.96
N ARG A 52 -6.41 5.98 11.71
CA ARG A 52 -7.65 6.72 11.46
C ARG A 52 -8.44 6.15 10.27
N ILE A 53 -7.75 5.78 9.18
CA ILE A 53 -8.39 5.16 8.01
C ILE A 53 -8.95 3.77 8.38
N ALA A 54 -8.21 2.98 9.14
CA ALA A 54 -8.65 1.67 9.60
C ALA A 54 -9.91 1.74 10.47
N ASP A 55 -10.07 2.82 11.22
CA ASP A 55 -11.23 3.12 12.05
C ASP A 55 -12.40 3.76 11.28
N GLY A 56 -12.33 3.79 9.94
CA GLY A 56 -13.39 4.33 9.08
C GLY A 56 -13.29 5.84 8.83
N GLY A 57 -12.24 6.50 9.29
CA GLY A 57 -11.98 7.92 9.01
C GLY A 57 -11.30 8.13 7.65
N SER A 58 -10.96 9.38 7.37
CA SER A 58 -10.23 9.76 6.15
C SER A 58 -9.13 10.75 6.48
N THR A 59 -8.12 10.80 5.62
CA THR A 59 -7.04 11.77 5.68
C THR A 59 -6.53 12.12 4.29
N PHE A 60 -5.91 13.28 4.17
CA PHE A 60 -5.18 13.70 2.97
C PHE A 60 -3.77 14.14 3.39
N ARG A 61 -2.76 13.67 2.67
CA ARG A 61 -1.37 14.02 2.93
C ARG A 61 -0.63 14.35 1.64
N LEU A 62 0.01 15.51 1.61
CA LEU A 62 0.89 15.92 0.53
C LEU A 62 2.35 15.75 0.97
N VAL A 63 3.12 14.96 0.21
CA VAL A 63 4.55 14.74 0.45
C VAL A 63 5.34 15.53 -0.60
N ILE A 64 6.01 16.60 -0.16
CA ILE A 64 6.78 17.49 -1.00
C ILE A 64 8.27 17.27 -0.72
N GLY A 65 9.09 17.31 -1.74
CA GLY A 65 10.54 17.21 -1.62
C GLY A 65 11.21 17.26 -2.99
N GLU A 66 12.49 17.59 -3.03
CA GLU A 66 13.29 17.63 -4.24
C GLU A 66 13.49 16.24 -4.87
N TYR A 67 14.00 16.20 -6.09
CA TYR A 67 14.40 14.94 -6.71
C TYR A 67 15.48 14.26 -5.86
N GLY A 68 15.36 12.95 -5.65
CA GLY A 68 16.29 12.21 -4.79
C GLY A 68 16.00 12.27 -3.29
N ALA A 69 15.06 13.09 -2.82
CA ALA A 69 14.70 13.22 -1.39
C ALA A 69 14.09 11.97 -0.74
N GLY A 70 13.97 10.87 -1.47
CA GLY A 70 13.45 9.60 -0.95
C GLY A 70 11.92 9.51 -0.86
N LYS A 71 11.16 10.33 -1.62
CA LYS A 71 9.68 10.28 -1.63
C LYS A 71 9.14 8.88 -1.95
N THR A 72 9.67 8.24 -2.97
CA THR A 72 9.26 6.88 -3.38
C THR A 72 9.53 5.86 -2.29
N PHE A 73 10.69 5.94 -1.63
CA PHE A 73 11.02 5.09 -0.49
C PHE A 73 9.99 5.25 0.63
N PHE A 74 9.66 6.50 0.95
CA PHE A 74 8.71 6.84 2.00
C PHE A 74 7.29 6.34 1.69
N LEU A 75 6.80 6.53 0.45
CA LEU A 75 5.50 6.02 0.01
C LEU A 75 5.43 4.48 0.04
N ASN A 76 6.52 3.81 -0.34
CA ASN A 76 6.61 2.36 -0.25
C ASN A 76 6.58 1.85 1.20
N LEU A 77 7.20 2.58 2.13
CA LEU A 77 7.13 2.26 3.56
C LEU A 77 5.69 2.39 4.09
N VAL A 78 5.00 3.49 3.75
CA VAL A 78 3.59 3.70 4.09
C VAL A 78 2.71 2.58 3.53
N ARG A 79 2.94 2.22 2.26
CA ARG A 79 2.25 1.09 1.62
C ARG A 79 2.46 -0.22 2.37
N ALA A 80 3.69 -0.53 2.77
CA ALA A 80 4.00 -1.73 3.52
C ALA A 80 3.25 -1.78 4.85
N VAL A 81 3.25 -0.69 5.61
CA VAL A 81 2.52 -0.59 6.89
C VAL A 81 1.00 -0.75 6.68
N ALA A 82 0.43 -0.12 5.66
CA ALA A 82 -0.99 -0.24 5.35
C ALA A 82 -1.39 -1.70 5.01
N LEU A 83 -0.56 -2.39 4.22
CA LEU A 83 -0.79 -3.79 3.88
C LEU A 83 -0.67 -4.73 5.10
N GLU A 84 0.27 -4.48 6.00
CA GLU A 84 0.38 -5.23 7.27
C GLU A 84 -0.86 -5.06 8.13
N LYS A 85 -1.44 -3.87 8.16
CA LYS A 85 -2.71 -3.56 8.82
C LYS A 85 -3.95 -4.08 8.04
N LYS A 86 -3.74 -4.86 6.98
CA LYS A 86 -4.78 -5.49 6.13
C LYS A 86 -5.64 -4.48 5.36
N LEU A 87 -5.16 -3.26 5.18
CA LEU A 87 -5.81 -2.29 4.31
C LEU A 87 -5.57 -2.64 2.83
N VAL A 88 -6.49 -2.22 1.99
CA VAL A 88 -6.33 -2.25 0.54
C VAL A 88 -5.58 -1.00 0.11
N VAL A 89 -4.57 -1.16 -0.72
CA VAL A 89 -3.76 -0.04 -1.24
C VAL A 89 -3.88 0.01 -2.74
N ALA A 90 -4.13 1.20 -3.28
CA ALA A 90 -4.04 1.46 -4.72
C ALA A 90 -2.98 2.55 -4.96
N SER A 91 -2.16 2.39 -5.98
CA SER A 91 -1.11 3.34 -6.34
C SER A 91 -1.06 3.59 -7.84
N ALA A 92 -0.76 4.82 -8.22
CA ALA A 92 -0.54 5.18 -9.61
C ALA A 92 0.46 6.32 -9.71
N ASP A 93 1.28 6.30 -10.76
CA ASP A 93 2.15 7.40 -11.11
C ASP A 93 1.39 8.37 -12.03
N LEU A 94 1.37 9.64 -11.66
CA LEU A 94 0.81 10.69 -12.49
C LEU A 94 1.81 11.08 -13.59
N ASN A 95 1.33 11.14 -14.81
CA ASN A 95 2.08 11.58 -15.99
C ASN A 95 1.14 12.30 -16.95
N PRO A 96 1.62 12.82 -18.11
CA PRO A 96 0.76 13.50 -19.08
C PRO A 96 -0.47 12.70 -19.55
N ASP A 97 -0.35 11.36 -19.61
CA ASP A 97 -1.41 10.47 -20.07
C ASP A 97 -2.31 9.96 -18.93
N ARG A 98 -1.98 10.31 -17.67
CA ARG A 98 -2.69 9.89 -16.45
C ARG A 98 -2.87 11.08 -15.53
N ARG A 99 -3.90 11.86 -15.75
CA ARG A 99 -4.24 13.06 -14.97
C ARG A 99 -5.65 12.96 -14.43
N LEU A 100 -5.89 13.48 -13.24
CA LEU A 100 -7.24 13.57 -12.66
C LEU A 100 -8.12 14.52 -13.43
N HIS A 101 -7.55 15.63 -13.91
CA HIS A 101 -8.27 16.67 -14.63
C HIS A 101 -7.75 16.77 -16.06
N ALA A 102 -8.50 16.19 -16.99
CA ALA A 102 -8.20 16.28 -18.40
C ALA A 102 -9.39 15.82 -19.26
N SER A 103 -9.52 16.41 -20.44
CA SER A 103 -10.62 16.19 -21.38
C SER A 103 -10.44 15.02 -22.36
N GLY A 104 -9.25 14.40 -22.41
CA GLY A 104 -8.87 13.40 -23.41
C GLY A 104 -8.80 11.94 -22.91
N GLY A 105 -9.58 11.55 -21.90
CA GLY A 105 -9.60 10.17 -21.39
C GLY A 105 -8.48 9.84 -20.39
N GLN A 106 -7.63 10.79 -20.01
CA GLN A 106 -6.52 10.60 -19.08
C GLN A 106 -6.99 10.16 -17.69
N ALA A 107 -8.13 10.64 -17.22
CA ALA A 107 -8.73 10.19 -15.97
C ALA A 107 -9.06 8.69 -16.00
N ARG A 108 -9.60 8.19 -17.13
CA ARG A 108 -9.87 6.76 -17.34
C ARG A 108 -8.56 5.94 -17.26
N SER A 109 -7.48 6.44 -17.88
CA SER A 109 -6.17 5.79 -17.84
C SER A 109 -5.61 5.73 -16.40
N LEU A 110 -5.80 6.81 -15.62
CA LEU A 110 -5.42 6.84 -14.22
C LEU A 110 -6.22 5.84 -13.39
N TYR A 111 -7.55 5.78 -13.55
CA TYR A 111 -8.39 4.81 -12.86
C TYR A 111 -8.03 3.36 -13.24
N ALA A 112 -7.78 3.09 -14.52
CA ALA A 112 -7.35 1.77 -14.97
C ALA A 112 -6.03 1.35 -14.32
N GLU A 113 -5.10 2.30 -14.15
CA GLU A 113 -3.84 2.05 -13.44
C GLU A 113 -4.05 1.78 -11.96
N LEU A 114 -4.87 2.58 -11.27
CA LEU A 114 -5.23 2.35 -9.87
C LEU A 114 -5.85 0.97 -9.68
N MET A 115 -6.79 0.56 -10.54
CA MET A 115 -7.45 -0.76 -10.47
C MET A 115 -6.47 -1.91 -10.69
N ARG A 116 -5.54 -1.78 -11.64
CA ARG A 116 -4.48 -2.77 -11.85
C ARG A 116 -3.55 -2.91 -10.67
N ASN A 117 -3.25 -1.79 -10.01
CA ASN A 117 -2.29 -1.72 -8.90
C ASN A 117 -2.95 -1.89 -7.52
N ILE A 118 -4.24 -2.26 -7.47
CA ILE A 118 -4.86 -2.64 -6.20
C ILE A 118 -4.08 -3.80 -5.59
N ALA A 119 -3.60 -3.58 -4.38
CA ALA A 119 -2.80 -4.51 -3.60
C ALA A 119 -3.47 -4.82 -2.27
N THR A 120 -3.25 -6.04 -1.80
CA THR A 120 -3.63 -6.52 -0.47
C THR A 120 -2.43 -7.20 0.17
N ARG A 121 -2.51 -7.53 1.45
CA ARG A 121 -1.46 -8.28 2.13
C ARG A 121 -1.10 -9.60 1.43
N THR A 122 -2.07 -10.28 0.81
CA THR A 122 -1.88 -11.56 0.12
C THR A 122 -1.37 -11.39 -1.32
N LYS A 123 -1.63 -10.23 -1.93
CA LYS A 123 -1.14 -9.83 -3.27
C LYS A 123 -0.50 -8.45 -3.19
N PRO A 124 0.70 -8.34 -2.62
CA PRO A 124 1.35 -7.05 -2.37
C PRO A 124 1.81 -6.34 -3.65
N ASP A 125 2.02 -7.04 -4.75
CA ASP A 125 2.53 -6.48 -6.00
C ASP A 125 1.43 -5.92 -6.93
N GLY A 126 0.16 -5.95 -6.50
CA GLY A 126 -0.99 -5.51 -7.30
C GLY A 126 -1.82 -6.67 -7.84
N GLY A 127 -2.82 -6.36 -8.68
CA GLY A 127 -3.72 -7.36 -9.28
C GLY A 127 -4.67 -8.03 -8.28
N ALA A 128 -4.92 -7.42 -7.14
CA ALA A 128 -5.79 -8.01 -6.10
C ALA A 128 -7.29 -7.81 -6.37
N LEU A 129 -7.68 -6.97 -7.33
CA LEU A 129 -9.08 -6.60 -7.59
C LEU A 129 -9.98 -7.83 -7.81
N GLY A 130 -9.56 -8.77 -8.66
CA GLY A 130 -10.34 -9.99 -8.93
C GLY A 130 -10.66 -10.77 -7.66
N GLY A 131 -9.65 -11.04 -6.83
CA GLY A 131 -9.85 -11.77 -5.58
C GLY A 131 -10.70 -11.01 -4.53
N ILE A 132 -10.68 -9.68 -4.56
CA ILE A 132 -11.57 -8.86 -3.71
C ILE A 132 -13.02 -9.03 -4.16
N VAL A 133 -13.27 -8.95 -5.47
CA VAL A 133 -14.62 -9.11 -6.06
C VAL A 133 -15.15 -10.51 -5.81
N GLU A 134 -14.35 -11.55 -6.05
CA GLU A 134 -14.72 -12.94 -5.77
C GLU A 134 -15.11 -13.15 -4.30
N LYS A 135 -14.30 -12.61 -3.38
CA LYS A 135 -14.59 -12.70 -1.94
C LYS A 135 -15.87 -11.94 -1.58
N PHE A 136 -16.08 -10.76 -2.16
CA PHE A 136 -17.31 -10.00 -1.96
C PHE A 136 -18.54 -10.78 -2.42
N ILE A 137 -18.53 -11.34 -3.64
CA ILE A 137 -19.62 -12.16 -4.18
C ILE A 137 -19.88 -13.37 -3.29
N ALA A 138 -18.84 -14.08 -2.85
CA ALA A 138 -19.00 -15.24 -1.97
C ALA A 138 -19.64 -14.85 -0.63
N THR A 139 -19.22 -13.72 -0.04
CA THR A 139 -19.79 -13.22 1.21
C THR A 139 -21.24 -12.79 1.04
N ALA A 140 -21.55 -12.05 -0.03
CA ALA A 140 -22.92 -11.60 -0.33
C ALA A 140 -23.88 -12.79 -0.53
N LYS A 141 -23.45 -13.81 -1.28
CA LYS A 141 -24.22 -15.05 -1.47
C LYS A 141 -24.45 -15.80 -0.16
N ALA A 142 -23.45 -15.88 0.71
CA ALA A 142 -23.58 -16.51 2.02
C ALA A 142 -24.57 -15.76 2.93
N GLN A 143 -24.51 -14.44 2.92
CA GLN A 143 -25.45 -13.58 3.68
C GLN A 143 -26.88 -13.70 3.14
N ALA A 144 -27.07 -13.64 1.81
CA ALA A 144 -28.38 -13.80 1.19
C ALA A 144 -29.00 -15.18 1.53
N LYS A 145 -28.21 -16.25 1.47
CA LYS A 145 -28.66 -17.59 1.87
C LYS A 145 -29.03 -17.67 3.36
N ALA A 146 -28.27 -17.01 4.23
CA ALA A 146 -28.56 -16.98 5.67
C ALA A 146 -29.81 -16.16 6.00
N ALA A 147 -30.14 -15.16 5.17
CA ALA A 147 -31.34 -14.33 5.31
C ALA A 147 -32.58 -14.90 4.58
N ASP A 148 -32.51 -16.11 3.99
CA ASP A 148 -33.56 -16.73 3.17
C ASP A 148 -34.06 -15.85 2.00
N VAL A 149 -33.16 -15.02 1.46
CA VAL A 149 -33.43 -14.11 0.33
C VAL A 149 -32.94 -14.76 -0.95
N SER A 150 -33.75 -14.69 -2.03
CA SER A 150 -33.37 -15.20 -3.36
C SER A 150 -32.07 -14.54 -3.85
N THR A 151 -31.10 -15.35 -4.29
CA THR A 151 -29.81 -14.88 -4.81
C THR A 151 -29.87 -14.35 -6.24
N GLU A 152 -31.05 -14.39 -6.88
CA GLU A 152 -31.25 -13.94 -8.28
C GLU A 152 -31.44 -12.41 -8.41
N THR A 153 -31.57 -11.70 -7.28
CA THR A 153 -31.87 -10.25 -7.27
C THR A 153 -30.64 -9.37 -6.97
N VAL A 154 -29.41 -9.94 -7.02
CA VAL A 154 -28.17 -9.17 -6.77
C VAL A 154 -27.30 -9.16 -8.02
#